data_d925e1408618191f340a7ad6c268e750
#
_entry.id   d925e1408618191f340a7ad6c268e750
#
_cell.length_a   1.000
_cell.length_b   1.000
_cell.length_c   1.000
_cell.angle_alpha   90.00
_cell.angle_beta   90.00
_cell.angle_gamma   90.00
#
_symmetry.space_group_name_H-M   'P 1'
#
loop_
_entity.id
_entity.type
_entity.pdbx_description
1 polymer ?
#
loop_
_entity_poly.entity_id
_entity_poly.type
_entity_poly.pdbx_seq_one_letter_code
_entity_poly.pdbx_strand_id
1 'polypeptide(L)'
;MERIAVVVGDAALISGLSLEALNDIGHRQTQLLIVLNDNAMSISPTVGAFSQYFSTLKLSSAWKQSKTAYDRIVESLPVVGRPALSLSRRIRRMVVNFAQPGQLFEDLGITYLGVIPGHNIRGLEHIFRAALDVPGPVIVHVRTHKGRGYRPAERDQIGFHGAALPPMPELVDASAPDVSIAAGHLAMTGAALSRKDSGMPAPGNPDDAPVEPAGNGNSVAGGADMGTPSEAARAAATSKPPNYTYHFSKELIELARIDRRIVAVTAGMPTGTGLHAFQAEFPDRFIDVGIAEQHAVALSAGMALAGERPVVALYSTFLQRAFDQEVHDVCQNDLPVVIAVDRAGLVGEDGTSHQGMFTLPTQRPLPNMIIASPKDEQELRSLVRTAFAQSHPFSLHYPRDPGFGVPERTPEILPIGVGEVLSEGNEILIVGFGPIVERGRQAAELLAKDGWSVGVLNARYAKPLDRQLILDQARGKKLLVTLEESVVTGGFGAGVLELVEEARVADQAYRDVTVRIVGIPADKFVDHGSVDDLRRLLRLDSAGIAAQIRETLARMRVTPAGANVQTANTGRSAAPSV
;
A
#
# COMPACT_ATOMS: atom_id res chain seq x y z
N MET A 1 35.67 -2.68 -13.77
CA MET A 1 34.62 -1.83 -13.16
C MET A 1 33.31 -2.60 -13.24
N GLU A 2 32.56 -2.65 -12.14
CA GLU A 2 31.23 -3.20 -12.13
C GLU A 2 30.32 -2.31 -13.00
N ARG A 3 29.44 -2.95 -13.79
CA ARG A 3 28.45 -2.26 -14.60
C ARG A 3 27.10 -2.33 -13.89
N ILE A 4 26.50 -1.18 -13.58
CA ILE A 4 25.24 -1.09 -12.86
C ILE A 4 24.13 -0.72 -13.84
N ALA A 5 23.01 -1.45 -13.77
CA ALA A 5 21.80 -1.15 -14.51
C ALA A 5 20.61 -1.04 -13.53
N VAL A 6 19.78 -0.03 -13.73
CA VAL A 6 18.55 0.22 -12.94
C VAL A 6 17.36 0.18 -13.88
N VAL A 7 16.33 -0.58 -13.53
CA VAL A 7 15.05 -0.58 -14.25
C VAL A 7 14.03 0.23 -13.45
N VAL A 8 13.42 1.23 -14.10
CA VAL A 8 12.45 2.11 -13.48
C VAL A 8 11.21 2.26 -14.37
N GLY A 9 10.01 2.17 -13.77
CA GLY A 9 8.76 2.45 -14.49
C GLY A 9 8.56 3.95 -14.74
N ASP A 10 7.81 4.29 -15.79
CA ASP A 10 7.49 5.66 -16.18
C ASP A 10 6.83 6.46 -15.05
N ALA A 11 5.89 5.87 -14.32
CA ALA A 11 5.24 6.49 -13.17
C ALA A 11 6.21 6.70 -11.98
N ALA A 12 7.16 5.78 -11.75
CA ALA A 12 8.14 5.91 -10.68
C ALA A 12 9.25 6.92 -11.00
N LEU A 13 9.62 7.05 -12.28
CA LEU A 13 10.67 7.99 -12.71
C LEU A 13 10.32 9.45 -12.40
N ILE A 14 9.04 9.80 -12.44
CA ILE A 14 8.56 11.17 -12.18
C ILE A 14 8.36 11.48 -10.71
N SER A 15 8.62 10.55 -9.80
CA SER A 15 8.59 10.81 -8.36
C SER A 15 9.74 11.71 -7.92
N GLY A 16 9.53 12.48 -6.83
CA GLY A 16 10.52 13.44 -6.33
C GLY A 16 11.90 12.82 -6.14
N LEU A 17 12.01 11.69 -5.45
CA LEU A 17 13.28 10.98 -5.22
C LEU A 17 13.99 10.58 -6.52
N SER A 18 13.24 10.14 -7.54
CA SER A 18 13.82 9.79 -8.83
C SER A 18 14.37 11.02 -9.56
N LEU A 19 13.66 12.17 -9.50
CA LEU A 19 14.14 13.43 -10.08
C LEU A 19 15.37 13.96 -9.35
N GLU A 20 15.42 13.86 -8.02
CA GLU A 20 16.60 14.18 -7.22
C GLU A 20 17.80 13.30 -7.62
N ALA A 21 17.58 11.99 -7.77
CA ALA A 21 18.62 11.06 -8.22
C ALA A 21 19.12 11.36 -9.64
N LEU A 22 18.21 11.68 -10.59
CA LEU A 22 18.60 12.08 -11.96
C LEU A 22 19.45 13.36 -11.96
N ASN A 23 19.10 14.35 -11.14
CA ASN A 23 19.87 15.57 -10.97
C ASN A 23 21.30 15.27 -10.47
N ASP A 24 21.46 14.42 -9.45
CA ASP A 24 22.77 14.05 -8.91
C ASP A 24 23.60 13.20 -9.90
N ILE A 25 22.97 12.21 -10.55
CA ILE A 25 23.60 11.33 -11.55
C ILE A 25 24.13 12.15 -12.74
N GLY A 26 23.31 13.08 -13.24
CA GLY A 26 23.69 13.97 -14.32
C GLY A 26 24.84 14.90 -13.94
N HIS A 27 24.81 15.47 -12.73
CA HIS A 27 25.90 16.32 -12.23
C HIS A 27 27.23 15.56 -12.08
N ARG A 28 27.19 14.37 -11.48
CA ARG A 28 28.39 13.55 -11.23
C ARG A 28 28.87 12.76 -12.44
N GLN A 29 28.08 12.70 -13.52
CA GLN A 29 28.36 11.86 -14.70
C GLN A 29 28.60 10.39 -14.32
N THR A 30 27.77 9.88 -13.40
CA THR A 30 27.86 8.51 -12.88
C THR A 30 27.64 7.49 -13.99
N GLN A 31 28.56 6.55 -14.16
CA GLN A 31 28.43 5.47 -15.16
C GLN A 31 27.29 4.53 -14.77
N LEU A 32 26.10 4.73 -15.35
CA LEU A 32 24.89 4.01 -15.00
C LEU A 32 23.99 3.83 -16.22
N LEU A 33 23.49 2.61 -16.43
CA LEU A 33 22.43 2.33 -17.39
C LEU A 33 21.08 2.42 -16.69
N ILE A 34 20.21 3.34 -17.11
CA ILE A 34 18.83 3.46 -16.64
C ILE A 34 17.90 2.94 -17.73
N VAL A 35 17.15 1.89 -17.43
CA VAL A 35 16.13 1.34 -18.33
C VAL A 35 14.78 1.91 -17.91
N LEU A 36 14.29 2.90 -18.66
CA LEU A 36 12.95 3.47 -18.47
C LEU A 36 11.92 2.54 -19.14
N ASN A 37 11.17 1.81 -18.35
CA ASN A 37 10.08 0.95 -18.82
C ASN A 37 8.78 1.74 -18.90
N ASP A 38 8.44 2.26 -20.09
CA ASP A 38 7.20 3.00 -20.36
C ASP A 38 6.11 2.03 -20.82
N ASN A 39 5.11 1.81 -19.97
CA ASN A 39 3.89 1.09 -20.30
C ASN A 39 2.62 1.94 -20.13
N ALA A 40 2.77 3.23 -19.81
CA ALA A 40 1.70 4.20 -19.54
C ALA A 40 0.75 3.80 -18.40
N MET A 41 1.21 2.94 -17.48
CA MET A 41 0.44 2.42 -16.37
C MET A 41 1.26 2.41 -15.08
N SER A 42 0.59 2.80 -13.98
CA SER A 42 0.98 2.43 -12.63
C SER A 42 0.01 1.34 -12.12
N ILE A 43 -0.60 1.50 -10.96
CA ILE A 43 -1.81 0.74 -10.56
C ILE A 43 -2.98 1.16 -11.47
N SER A 44 -3.07 2.45 -11.80
CA SER A 44 -3.98 3.09 -12.75
C SER A 44 -3.19 3.75 -13.89
N PRO A 45 -3.84 4.28 -14.94
CA PRO A 45 -3.16 5.08 -15.96
C PRO A 45 -2.36 6.23 -15.34
N THR A 46 -1.15 6.47 -15.84
CA THR A 46 -0.28 7.54 -15.35
C THR A 46 -0.86 8.91 -15.66
N VAL A 47 -0.78 9.84 -14.69
CA VAL A 47 -1.32 11.20 -14.77
C VAL A 47 -0.20 12.25 -14.70
N GLY A 48 -0.51 13.49 -15.07
CA GLY A 48 0.38 14.64 -14.95
C GLY A 48 1.14 15.00 -16.22
N ALA A 49 1.86 16.15 -16.19
CA ALA A 49 2.54 16.73 -17.34
C ALA A 49 3.65 15.81 -17.91
N PHE A 50 4.35 15.08 -17.07
CA PHE A 50 5.34 14.09 -17.53
C PHE A 50 4.72 12.92 -18.30
N SER A 51 3.53 12.45 -17.89
CA SER A 51 2.81 11.43 -18.65
C SER A 51 2.44 11.92 -20.05
N GLN A 52 2.02 13.19 -20.17
CA GLN A 52 1.79 13.83 -21.45
C GLN A 52 3.09 13.97 -22.25
N TYR A 53 4.20 14.37 -21.61
CA TYR A 53 5.51 14.45 -22.22
C TYR A 53 5.93 13.09 -22.81
N PHE A 54 5.87 12.00 -22.05
CA PHE A 54 6.16 10.66 -22.56
C PHE A 54 5.17 10.22 -23.64
N SER A 55 3.92 10.68 -23.62
CA SER A 55 2.94 10.40 -24.67
C SER A 55 3.25 11.13 -25.98
N THR A 56 3.79 12.35 -25.93
CA THR A 56 4.22 13.08 -27.14
C THR A 56 5.44 12.43 -27.79
N LEU A 57 6.30 11.76 -27.00
CA LEU A 57 7.40 10.96 -27.54
C LEU A 57 6.88 9.79 -28.41
N LYS A 58 5.64 9.35 -28.21
CA LYS A 58 4.98 8.26 -28.98
C LYS A 58 4.62 8.68 -30.42
N LEU A 59 4.45 9.98 -30.68
CA LEU A 59 4.07 10.52 -31.99
C LEU A 59 5.26 10.71 -32.95
N SER A 60 6.47 10.36 -32.53
CA SER A 60 7.70 10.60 -33.30
C SER A 60 7.83 9.78 -34.60
N SER A 61 6.86 8.88 -34.93
CA SER A 61 6.79 8.30 -36.29
C SER A 61 6.47 9.37 -37.36
N ALA A 62 5.72 10.41 -37.02
CA ALA A 62 5.52 11.58 -37.89
C ALA A 62 6.82 12.36 -38.12
N TRP A 63 7.78 12.30 -37.18
CA TRP A 63 9.09 12.92 -37.27
C TRP A 63 10.01 12.25 -38.32
N LYS A 64 9.96 10.91 -38.46
CA LYS A 64 10.73 10.23 -39.51
C LYS A 64 10.32 10.69 -40.91
N GLN A 65 9.04 10.96 -41.11
CA GLN A 65 8.53 11.49 -42.39
C GLN A 65 8.88 12.96 -42.59
N SER A 66 8.85 13.79 -41.53
CA SER A 66 9.24 15.20 -41.59
C SER A 66 10.74 15.38 -41.78
N LYS A 67 11.59 14.50 -41.20
CA LYS A 67 13.04 14.49 -41.42
C LYS A 67 13.39 14.22 -42.88
N THR A 68 12.74 13.24 -43.51
CA THR A 68 12.95 12.92 -44.94
C THR A 68 12.47 14.05 -45.86
N ALA A 69 11.37 14.76 -45.50
CA ALA A 69 10.90 15.93 -46.20
C ALA A 69 11.84 17.15 -46.06
N TYR A 70 12.37 17.37 -44.84
CA TYR A 70 13.33 18.44 -44.55
C TYR A 70 14.66 18.21 -45.25
N ASP A 71 15.20 17.01 -45.22
CA ASP A 71 16.46 16.66 -45.90
C ASP A 71 16.34 16.87 -47.43
N ARG A 72 15.18 16.53 -48.06
CA ARG A 72 14.89 16.85 -49.46
C ARG A 72 14.79 18.35 -49.75
N ILE A 73 14.20 19.16 -48.83
CA ILE A 73 14.11 20.62 -48.99
C ILE A 73 15.52 21.24 -48.86
N VAL A 74 16.35 20.78 -47.95
CA VAL A 74 17.71 21.29 -47.76
C VAL A 74 18.64 20.90 -48.91
N GLU A 75 18.46 19.71 -49.51
CA GLU A 75 19.20 19.27 -50.71
C GLU A 75 18.77 20.01 -51.95
N SER A 76 17.55 20.56 -52.02
CA SER A 76 17.02 21.30 -53.16
C SER A 76 17.40 22.81 -53.18
N LEU A 77 18.05 23.34 -52.11
CA LEU A 77 18.44 24.74 -52.03
C LEU A 77 19.77 24.96 -52.76
N PRO A 78 19.90 25.93 -53.70
CA PRO A 78 21.13 26.24 -54.35
C PRO A 78 22.19 26.70 -53.36
N VAL A 79 23.42 26.24 -53.58
CA VAL A 79 24.60 26.41 -52.76
C VAL A 79 24.85 27.90 -52.46
N VAL A 80 24.44 28.35 -51.27
CA VAL A 80 24.79 29.67 -50.72
C VAL A 80 25.88 29.44 -49.67
N GLY A 81 27.00 30.17 -49.79
CA GLY A 81 28.30 30.00 -49.20
C GLY A 81 28.41 29.64 -47.70
N ARG A 82 29.58 29.20 -47.29
CA ARG A 82 29.96 28.65 -45.99
C ARG A 82 29.44 29.33 -44.71
N PRO A 83 29.15 30.66 -44.64
CA PRO A 83 28.54 31.28 -43.48
C PRO A 83 27.08 30.89 -43.26
N ALA A 84 26.29 30.66 -44.35
CA ALA A 84 24.90 30.26 -44.29
C ALA A 84 24.72 28.81 -43.77
N LEU A 85 25.72 27.96 -44.03
CA LEU A 85 25.73 26.58 -43.51
C LEU A 85 25.97 26.50 -42.00
N SER A 86 26.67 27.48 -41.40
CA SER A 86 26.88 27.53 -39.97
C SER A 86 25.61 28.04 -39.22
N LEU A 87 24.90 29.01 -39.83
CA LEU A 87 23.66 29.53 -39.32
C LEU A 87 22.52 28.51 -39.51
N SER A 88 22.45 27.85 -40.67
CA SER A 88 21.46 26.80 -40.91
C SER A 88 21.66 25.59 -39.98
N ARG A 89 22.92 25.24 -39.67
CA ARG A 89 23.25 24.20 -38.66
C ARG A 89 22.91 24.64 -37.23
N ARG A 90 22.96 25.95 -36.90
CA ARG A 90 22.52 26.48 -35.62
C ARG A 90 20.97 26.51 -35.53
N ILE A 91 20.30 26.98 -36.57
CA ILE A 91 18.83 26.97 -36.67
C ILE A 91 18.31 25.54 -36.72
N ARG A 92 18.96 24.64 -37.47
CA ARG A 92 18.65 23.21 -37.47
C ARG A 92 18.81 22.59 -36.08
N ARG A 93 19.89 22.89 -35.34
CA ARG A 93 20.04 22.45 -33.94
C ARG A 93 18.95 23.01 -33.04
N MET A 94 18.57 24.30 -33.17
CA MET A 94 17.46 24.89 -32.41
C MET A 94 16.12 24.20 -32.71
N VAL A 95 15.76 24.03 -33.97
CA VAL A 95 14.49 23.42 -34.37
C VAL A 95 14.47 21.92 -34.08
N VAL A 96 15.59 21.23 -34.29
CA VAL A 96 15.74 19.80 -33.99
C VAL A 96 15.76 19.55 -32.49
N ASN A 97 16.42 20.40 -31.72
CA ASN A 97 16.45 20.28 -30.25
C ASN A 97 15.09 20.59 -29.60
N PHE A 98 14.28 21.50 -30.17
CA PHE A 98 12.93 21.78 -29.65
C PHE A 98 11.94 20.65 -29.90
N ALA A 99 12.25 19.71 -30.78
CA ALA A 99 11.40 18.59 -31.17
C ALA A 99 12.01 17.20 -30.84
N GLN A 100 13.15 17.16 -30.13
CA GLN A 100 13.78 15.86 -29.80
C GLN A 100 13.12 15.23 -28.56
N PRO A 101 12.66 13.99 -28.70
CA PRO A 101 12.30 13.18 -27.54
C PRO A 101 13.51 13.02 -26.63
N GLY A 102 13.36 13.32 -25.32
CA GLY A 102 14.42 13.14 -24.33
C GLY A 102 15.30 14.35 -24.06
N GLN A 103 14.99 15.53 -24.63
CA GLN A 103 15.74 16.77 -24.40
C GLN A 103 15.94 17.07 -22.91
N LEU A 104 14.93 16.79 -22.08
CA LEU A 104 15.03 16.97 -20.63
C LEU A 104 16.21 16.19 -20.02
N PHE A 105 16.43 14.96 -20.45
CA PHE A 105 17.51 14.12 -19.92
C PHE A 105 18.87 14.57 -20.46
N GLU A 106 18.93 14.96 -21.73
CA GLU A 106 20.14 15.52 -22.36
C GLU A 106 20.56 16.83 -21.67
N ASP A 107 19.60 17.69 -21.31
CA ASP A 107 19.85 18.93 -20.59
C ASP A 107 20.36 18.70 -19.15
N LEU A 108 20.00 17.56 -18.56
CA LEU A 108 20.53 17.08 -17.29
C LEU A 108 21.91 16.40 -17.44
N GLY A 109 22.45 16.29 -18.65
CA GLY A 109 23.73 15.60 -18.91
C GLY A 109 23.63 14.09 -18.96
N ILE A 110 22.44 13.54 -19.21
CA ILE A 110 22.17 12.10 -19.29
C ILE A 110 21.89 11.74 -20.76
N THR A 111 22.68 10.84 -21.34
CA THR A 111 22.47 10.39 -22.72
C THR A 111 21.15 9.65 -22.86
N TYR A 112 20.29 10.11 -23.78
CA TYR A 112 18.98 9.50 -24.01
C TYR A 112 18.99 8.65 -25.29
N LEU A 113 18.63 7.37 -25.16
CA LEU A 113 18.44 6.42 -26.26
C LEU A 113 16.95 6.11 -26.41
N GLY A 114 16.40 6.61 -27.44
CA GLY A 114 15.08 6.73 -27.80
C GLY A 114 14.04 5.90 -27.87
N VAL A 115 12.83 5.77 -28.15
CA VAL A 115 11.82 4.78 -27.77
C VAL A 115 12.05 3.47 -28.51
N ILE A 116 12.28 2.39 -27.75
CA ILE A 116 12.66 1.07 -28.26
C ILE A 116 11.53 0.07 -27.97
N PRO A 117 11.15 -0.81 -28.92
CA PRO A 117 10.17 -1.86 -28.68
C PRO A 117 10.65 -2.84 -27.58
N GLY A 118 9.99 -2.84 -26.41
CA GLY A 118 10.41 -3.60 -25.23
C GLY A 118 10.11 -5.10 -25.28
N HIS A 119 9.34 -5.56 -26.28
CA HIS A 119 9.05 -6.99 -26.47
C HIS A 119 10.00 -7.66 -27.49
N ASN A 120 10.92 -6.90 -28.09
CA ASN A 120 11.99 -7.43 -28.94
C ASN A 120 13.26 -7.68 -28.12
N ILE A 121 13.37 -8.86 -27.50
CA ILE A 121 14.46 -9.19 -26.58
C ILE A 121 15.83 -9.10 -27.26
N ARG A 122 15.98 -9.57 -28.51
CA ARG A 122 17.26 -9.49 -29.24
C ARG A 122 17.68 -8.05 -29.52
N GLY A 123 16.70 -7.20 -29.88
CA GLY A 123 16.94 -5.77 -30.07
C GLY A 123 17.35 -5.08 -28.77
N LEU A 124 16.68 -5.40 -27.65
CA LEU A 124 17.04 -4.88 -26.33
C LEU A 124 18.45 -5.28 -25.90
N GLU A 125 18.82 -6.55 -26.07
CA GLU A 125 20.15 -7.04 -25.73
C GLU A 125 21.25 -6.28 -26.49
N HIS A 126 21.06 -6.05 -27.79
CA HIS A 126 22.01 -5.30 -28.59
C HIS A 126 22.17 -3.86 -28.12
N ILE A 127 21.03 -3.19 -27.80
CA ILE A 127 21.06 -1.80 -27.38
C ILE A 127 21.61 -1.64 -25.96
N PHE A 128 21.27 -2.54 -25.03
CA PHE A 128 21.84 -2.50 -23.69
C PHE A 128 23.34 -2.70 -23.68
N ARG A 129 23.88 -3.60 -24.53
CA ARG A 129 25.31 -3.76 -24.70
C ARG A 129 25.96 -2.47 -25.21
N ALA A 130 25.40 -1.86 -26.26
CA ALA A 130 25.87 -0.60 -26.77
C ALA A 130 25.78 0.56 -25.75
N ALA A 131 24.69 0.64 -25.00
CA ALA A 131 24.48 1.66 -23.97
C ALA A 131 25.47 1.56 -22.81
N LEU A 132 25.88 0.34 -22.44
CA LEU A 132 26.86 0.10 -21.38
C LEU A 132 28.28 0.56 -21.76
N ASP A 133 28.56 0.75 -23.04
CA ASP A 133 29.86 1.23 -23.54
C ASP A 133 29.87 2.76 -23.73
N VAL A 134 28.72 3.45 -23.59
CA VAL A 134 28.64 4.92 -23.62
C VAL A 134 29.18 5.49 -22.30
N PRO A 135 30.11 6.46 -22.33
CA PRO A 135 30.57 7.12 -21.11
C PRO A 135 29.49 7.94 -20.43
N GLY A 136 29.45 7.88 -19.09
CA GLY A 136 28.47 8.61 -18.28
C GLY A 136 27.12 7.91 -18.14
N PRO A 137 26.09 8.60 -17.62
CA PRO A 137 24.76 8.03 -17.43
C PRO A 137 23.98 7.95 -18.74
N VAL A 138 23.29 6.81 -18.94
CA VAL A 138 22.49 6.55 -20.14
C VAL A 138 21.09 6.12 -19.74
N ILE A 139 20.07 6.75 -20.31
CA ILE A 139 18.69 6.28 -20.26
C ILE A 139 18.32 5.58 -21.56
N VAL A 140 17.91 4.31 -21.46
CA VAL A 140 17.29 3.57 -22.56
C VAL A 140 15.78 3.54 -22.32
N HIS A 141 15.03 4.26 -23.13
CA HIS A 141 13.58 4.33 -23.06
C HIS A 141 12.97 3.14 -23.80
N VAL A 142 12.39 2.23 -23.04
CA VAL A 142 11.82 0.96 -23.52
C VAL A 142 10.29 1.03 -23.42
N ARG A 143 9.60 0.79 -24.52
CA ARG A 143 8.14 0.75 -24.57
C ARG A 143 7.64 -0.68 -24.44
N THR A 144 6.82 -0.92 -23.43
CA THR A 144 6.20 -2.22 -23.17
C THR A 144 4.67 -2.12 -23.16
N HIS A 145 4.02 -3.27 -23.12
CA HIS A 145 2.59 -3.40 -22.93
C HIS A 145 2.33 -4.32 -21.76
N LYS A 146 1.69 -3.82 -20.69
CA LYS A 146 1.41 -4.56 -19.47
C LYS A 146 0.49 -5.74 -19.78
N GLY A 147 0.83 -6.94 -19.27
CA GLY A 147 0.06 -8.16 -19.52
C GLY A 147 0.35 -8.86 -20.86
N ARG A 148 1.29 -8.35 -21.69
CA ARG A 148 1.62 -8.90 -23.00
C ARG A 148 1.90 -10.39 -22.96
N GLY A 149 1.22 -11.16 -23.83
CA GLY A 149 1.32 -12.62 -23.93
C GLY A 149 0.24 -13.36 -23.13
N TYR A 150 -0.54 -12.66 -22.29
CA TYR A 150 -1.67 -13.25 -21.58
C TYR A 150 -2.93 -12.41 -21.82
N ARG A 151 -3.77 -12.87 -22.74
CA ARG A 151 -4.95 -12.11 -23.22
C ARG A 151 -5.87 -11.56 -22.13
N PRO A 152 -6.17 -12.28 -21.02
CA PRO A 152 -6.98 -11.71 -19.94
C PRO A 152 -6.34 -10.47 -19.32
N ALA A 153 -5.03 -10.49 -19.05
CA ALA A 153 -4.30 -9.35 -18.48
C ALA A 153 -4.11 -8.19 -19.49
N GLU A 154 -4.05 -8.50 -20.79
CA GLU A 154 -4.01 -7.45 -21.83
C GLU A 154 -5.34 -6.68 -21.92
N ARG A 155 -6.48 -7.34 -21.59
CA ARG A 155 -7.82 -6.74 -21.62
C ARG A 155 -8.17 -6.00 -20.33
N ASP A 156 -7.67 -6.47 -19.20
CA ASP A 156 -7.90 -5.88 -17.88
C ASP A 156 -6.59 -5.73 -17.12
N GLN A 157 -5.84 -4.70 -17.48
CA GLN A 157 -4.52 -4.42 -16.91
C GLN A 157 -4.59 -3.98 -15.44
N ILE A 158 -5.73 -3.42 -15.01
CA ILE A 158 -5.96 -2.97 -13.64
C ILE A 158 -6.33 -4.16 -12.76
N GLY A 159 -7.31 -4.95 -13.16
CA GLY A 159 -7.75 -6.13 -12.41
C GLY A 159 -6.67 -7.19 -12.23
N PHE A 160 -5.73 -7.29 -13.21
CA PHE A 160 -4.57 -8.19 -13.12
C PHE A 160 -3.34 -7.57 -12.44
N HIS A 161 -3.43 -6.34 -11.94
CA HIS A 161 -2.37 -5.77 -11.11
C HIS A 161 -2.52 -6.29 -9.67
N GLY A 162 -1.71 -7.26 -9.30
CA GLY A 162 -1.79 -7.92 -7.97
C GLY A 162 -2.93 -8.95 -7.85
N ALA A 163 -3.48 -9.43 -8.96
CA ALA A 163 -4.41 -10.56 -8.93
C ALA A 163 -3.69 -11.81 -8.41
N ALA A 164 -4.31 -12.51 -7.44
CA ALA A 164 -3.84 -13.81 -7.04
C ALA A 164 -3.92 -14.76 -8.25
N LEU A 165 -2.81 -15.38 -8.60
CA LEU A 165 -2.81 -16.42 -9.61
C LEU A 165 -3.68 -17.58 -9.10
N PRO A 166 -4.53 -18.20 -9.95
CA PRO A 166 -5.16 -19.46 -9.58
C PRO A 166 -4.04 -20.44 -9.18
N PRO A 167 -4.24 -21.27 -8.15
CA PRO A 167 -3.26 -22.28 -7.79
C PRO A 167 -2.90 -23.06 -9.06
N MET A 168 -1.59 -23.12 -9.36
CA MET A 168 -1.15 -23.96 -10.47
C MET A 168 -1.69 -25.37 -10.22
N PRO A 169 -2.31 -26.03 -11.22
CA PRO A 169 -2.64 -27.43 -11.08
C PRO A 169 -1.34 -28.14 -10.69
N GLU A 170 -1.36 -28.82 -9.55
CA GLU A 170 -0.22 -29.59 -9.05
C GLU A 170 0.28 -30.48 -10.20
N LEU A 171 1.46 -30.19 -10.69
CA LEU A 171 2.26 -31.17 -11.40
C LEU A 171 2.66 -32.17 -10.32
N VAL A 172 1.75 -33.12 -10.05
CA VAL A 172 2.06 -34.26 -9.20
C VAL A 172 3.02 -35.15 -9.97
N ASP A 173 4.30 -34.82 -9.86
CA ASP A 173 5.36 -35.78 -10.13
C ASP A 173 5.58 -36.60 -8.85
N ALA A 174 4.96 -37.76 -8.79
CA ALA A 174 4.98 -38.65 -7.64
C ALA A 174 6.37 -39.32 -7.40
N SER A 175 7.45 -38.78 -7.97
CA SER A 175 8.80 -39.34 -7.88
C SER A 175 9.90 -38.41 -7.39
N ALA A 176 9.59 -37.18 -6.93
CA ALA A 176 10.59 -36.27 -6.38
C ALA A 176 10.72 -36.41 -4.86
N PRO A 177 11.94 -36.60 -4.30
CA PRO A 177 12.14 -36.60 -2.86
C PRO A 177 11.95 -35.22 -2.25
N ASP A 178 11.36 -35.24 -1.07
CA ASP A 178 11.06 -34.11 -0.19
C ASP A 178 12.20 -33.08 -0.10
N VAL A 179 12.05 -31.91 -0.72
CA VAL A 179 12.99 -30.81 -0.56
C VAL A 179 12.31 -29.72 0.25
N SER A 180 12.65 -29.66 1.52
CA SER A 180 12.28 -28.55 2.40
C SER A 180 12.84 -27.23 1.83
N ILE A 181 11.97 -26.32 1.42
CA ILE A 181 12.35 -25.00 0.94
C ILE A 181 12.72 -24.14 2.15
N ALA A 182 14.02 -24.11 2.45
CA ALA A 182 14.59 -23.07 3.30
C ALA A 182 14.63 -21.75 2.49
N ALA A 183 14.14 -20.67 3.09
CA ALA A 183 14.21 -19.32 2.54
C ALA A 183 15.65 -18.96 2.18
N GLY A 184 15.93 -18.83 0.91
CA GLY A 184 17.24 -18.44 0.37
C GLY A 184 17.09 -17.49 -0.81
N HIS A 185 17.80 -16.40 -0.74
CA HIS A 185 17.99 -15.37 -1.75
C HIS A 185 18.06 -15.94 -3.17
N LEU A 186 17.24 -15.43 -4.08
CA LEU A 186 17.37 -15.70 -5.51
C LEU A 186 18.59 -14.96 -6.05
N ALA A 187 19.73 -15.65 -6.04
CA ALA A 187 20.87 -15.28 -6.87
C ALA A 187 20.66 -15.85 -8.27
N MET A 188 20.50 -14.99 -9.27
CA MET A 188 20.47 -15.39 -10.67
C MET A 188 21.87 -15.85 -11.10
N THR A 189 22.09 -17.15 -11.16
CA THR A 189 23.22 -17.73 -11.89
C THR A 189 22.72 -18.34 -13.19
N GLY A 190 23.21 -17.80 -14.31
CA GLY A 190 22.92 -18.31 -15.64
C GLY A 190 23.50 -19.72 -15.85
N ALA A 191 22.64 -20.65 -16.22
CA ALA A 191 23.03 -21.94 -16.78
C ALA A 191 22.64 -21.98 -18.25
N ALA A 192 23.65 -22.11 -19.11
CA ALA A 192 23.52 -22.29 -20.54
C ALA A 192 22.92 -23.65 -20.84
N LEU A 193 21.75 -23.70 -21.47
CA LEU A 193 21.22 -24.91 -22.09
C LEU A 193 21.52 -24.91 -23.58
N SER A 194 22.44 -25.80 -23.98
CA SER A 194 22.69 -26.20 -25.35
C SER A 194 21.43 -26.87 -25.94
N ARG A 195 20.91 -26.32 -27.04
CA ARG A 195 19.90 -26.97 -27.88
C ARG A 195 20.55 -27.44 -29.18
N LYS A 196 20.43 -28.72 -29.42
CA LYS A 196 20.67 -29.35 -30.72
C LYS A 196 19.55 -29.00 -31.71
N ASP A 197 19.94 -28.84 -32.95
CA ASP A 197 19.15 -28.54 -34.12
C ASP A 197 17.93 -29.44 -34.32
N SER A 198 16.76 -28.83 -34.55
CA SER A 198 15.69 -29.40 -35.33
C SER A 198 15.07 -28.27 -36.18
N GLY A 199 15.23 -28.39 -37.50
CA GLY A 199 14.75 -27.44 -38.48
C GLY A 199 13.24 -27.37 -38.55
N MET A 200 12.70 -26.17 -38.38
CA MET A 200 11.41 -25.74 -38.85
C MET A 200 11.47 -24.29 -39.35
N PRO A 201 10.74 -23.94 -40.43
CA PRO A 201 10.84 -22.62 -41.08
C PRO A 201 10.26 -21.53 -40.22
N ALA A 202 10.83 -20.33 -40.29
CA ALA A 202 10.42 -19.13 -39.59
C ALA A 202 9.02 -18.67 -39.99
N PRO A 203 8.13 -18.30 -39.06
CA PRO A 203 6.91 -17.59 -39.39
C PRO A 203 7.18 -16.12 -39.70
N GLY A 204 6.53 -15.62 -40.75
CA GLY A 204 6.63 -14.25 -41.21
C GLY A 204 6.16 -13.22 -40.18
N ASN A 205 6.70 -12.02 -40.30
CA ASN A 205 6.49 -10.87 -39.43
C ASN A 205 5.02 -10.36 -39.54
N PRO A 206 4.23 -10.26 -38.45
CA PRO A 206 2.84 -9.81 -38.51
C PRO A 206 2.63 -8.29 -38.53
N ASP A 207 3.69 -7.49 -38.66
CA ASP A 207 3.60 -6.02 -38.53
C ASP A 207 3.32 -5.27 -39.84
N ASP A 208 3.04 -5.96 -40.96
CA ASP A 208 2.84 -5.34 -42.29
C ASP A 208 1.41 -5.47 -42.84
N ALA A 209 0.36 -5.41 -42.03
CA ALA A 209 -1.01 -5.35 -42.52
C ALA A 209 -1.73 -4.06 -42.08
N PRO A 210 -2.41 -3.37 -43.02
CA PRO A 210 -3.18 -2.15 -42.72
C PRO A 210 -4.46 -2.45 -41.94
N VAL A 211 -4.78 -1.59 -40.97
CA VAL A 211 -5.99 -1.65 -40.14
C VAL A 211 -7.12 -1.01 -40.88
N GLU A 212 -8.14 -1.78 -41.31
CA GLU A 212 -9.46 -1.28 -41.70
C GLU A 212 -10.46 -1.30 -40.54
N PRO A 213 -11.48 -0.40 -40.53
CA PRO A 213 -12.36 -0.23 -39.38
C PRO A 213 -13.45 -1.31 -39.31
N ALA A 214 -13.76 -1.71 -38.08
CA ALA A 214 -14.72 -2.76 -37.74
C ALA A 214 -16.15 -2.42 -38.13
N GLY A 215 -16.73 -3.25 -39.00
CA GLY A 215 -18.18 -3.31 -39.27
C GLY A 215 -18.84 -4.43 -38.46
N ASN A 216 -20.02 -4.16 -37.94
CA ASN A 216 -20.92 -5.10 -37.27
C ASN A 216 -21.31 -6.30 -38.16
N GLY A 217 -21.28 -7.49 -37.60
CA GLY A 217 -21.86 -8.67 -38.26
C GLY A 217 -21.80 -9.93 -37.40
N ASN A 218 -22.95 -10.39 -36.93
CA ASN A 218 -23.21 -11.69 -36.29
C ASN A 218 -22.85 -12.88 -37.19
N SER A 219 -22.23 -13.93 -36.62
CA SER A 219 -22.76 -15.34 -36.61
C SER A 219 -21.73 -16.37 -36.16
N VAL A 220 -22.09 -17.09 -35.13
CA VAL A 220 -22.11 -18.56 -34.85
C VAL A 220 -20.98 -19.46 -35.43
N ALA A 221 -20.19 -20.09 -34.56
CA ALA A 221 -20.17 -21.53 -34.22
C ALA A 221 -18.82 -22.00 -33.64
N GLY A 222 -18.90 -22.73 -32.51
CA GLY A 222 -18.07 -23.90 -32.23
C GLY A 222 -16.67 -23.67 -31.70
N GLY A 223 -16.51 -23.54 -30.40
CA GLY A 223 -15.23 -23.64 -29.71
C GLY A 223 -15.45 -24.03 -28.25
N ALA A 224 -14.78 -25.09 -27.81
CA ALA A 224 -14.93 -25.77 -26.53
C ALA A 224 -15.10 -24.81 -25.33
N ASP A 225 -16.14 -25.10 -24.58
CA ASP A 225 -16.52 -24.50 -23.31
C ASP A 225 -15.43 -24.79 -22.25
N MET A 226 -14.53 -23.84 -22.06
CA MET A 226 -13.71 -23.75 -20.86
C MET A 226 -14.58 -23.06 -19.82
N GLY A 227 -15.18 -23.87 -18.96
CA GLY A 227 -16.21 -23.54 -18.00
C GLY A 227 -16.01 -22.16 -17.33
N THR A 228 -16.97 -21.28 -17.54
CA THR A 228 -17.19 -20.12 -16.67
C THR A 228 -17.30 -20.61 -15.21
N PRO A 229 -16.73 -19.90 -14.24
CA PRO A 229 -16.91 -20.24 -12.83
C PRO A 229 -18.39 -20.46 -12.56
N SER A 230 -18.73 -21.59 -11.95
CA SER A 230 -20.13 -21.95 -11.68
C SER A 230 -20.84 -20.82 -10.94
N GLU A 231 -22.14 -20.66 -11.18
CA GLU A 231 -22.98 -19.70 -10.43
C GLU A 231 -22.80 -19.86 -8.92
N ALA A 232 -22.51 -21.08 -8.44
CA ALA A 232 -22.16 -21.36 -7.04
C ALA A 232 -20.82 -20.72 -6.62
N ALA A 233 -19.81 -20.65 -7.50
CA ALA A 233 -18.56 -19.96 -7.22
C ALA A 233 -18.72 -18.42 -7.26
N ARG A 234 -19.60 -17.91 -8.14
CA ARG A 234 -20.02 -16.50 -8.14
C ARG A 234 -20.89 -16.17 -6.91
N ALA A 235 -21.80 -17.04 -6.51
CA ALA A 235 -22.61 -16.87 -5.30
C ALA A 235 -21.76 -16.98 -4.01
N ALA A 236 -20.74 -17.84 -3.98
CA ALA A 236 -19.80 -17.91 -2.87
C ALA A 236 -18.89 -16.67 -2.79
N ALA A 237 -18.53 -16.05 -3.92
CA ALA A 237 -17.79 -14.78 -3.95
C ALA A 237 -18.65 -13.58 -3.47
N THR A 238 -19.98 -13.67 -3.51
CA THR A 238 -20.92 -12.65 -3.02
C THR A 238 -21.26 -12.80 -1.52
N SER A 239 -20.71 -13.78 -0.81
CA SER A 239 -21.04 -14.04 0.60
C SER A 239 -20.19 -13.26 1.62
N LYS A 240 -19.08 -12.65 1.20
CA LYS A 240 -18.26 -11.83 2.12
C LYS A 240 -18.81 -10.41 2.23
N PRO A 241 -18.86 -9.83 3.44
CA PRO A 241 -19.22 -8.42 3.61
C PRO A 241 -18.31 -7.51 2.79
N PRO A 242 -18.78 -6.31 2.37
CA PRO A 242 -17.92 -5.32 1.76
C PRO A 242 -16.73 -4.96 2.67
N ASN A 243 -15.61 -4.58 2.07
CA ASN A 243 -14.41 -4.20 2.82
C ASN A 243 -14.53 -2.78 3.41
N TYR A 244 -13.59 -2.44 4.31
CA TYR A 244 -13.55 -1.12 4.95
C TYR A 244 -13.41 0.03 3.94
N THR A 245 -12.63 -0.14 2.88
CA THR A 245 -12.47 0.84 1.79
C THR A 245 -13.81 1.19 1.13
N TYR A 246 -14.70 0.21 0.91
CA TYR A 246 -16.04 0.45 0.40
C TYR A 246 -16.89 1.30 1.36
N HIS A 247 -16.87 0.99 2.65
CA HIS A 247 -17.65 1.72 3.67
C HIS A 247 -17.12 3.15 3.85
N PHE A 248 -15.78 3.35 3.78
CA PHE A 248 -15.17 4.67 3.74
C PHE A 248 -15.65 5.48 2.54
N SER A 249 -15.54 4.94 1.34
CA SER A 249 -15.93 5.61 0.10
C SER A 249 -17.42 5.96 0.07
N LYS A 250 -18.29 5.02 0.49
CA LYS A 250 -19.74 5.23 0.60
C LYS A 250 -20.05 6.42 1.50
N GLU A 251 -19.50 6.47 2.71
CA GLU A 251 -19.77 7.54 3.66
C GLU A 251 -19.19 8.88 3.22
N LEU A 252 -18.00 8.89 2.61
CA LEU A 252 -17.40 10.09 2.05
C LEU A 252 -18.26 10.72 0.96
N ILE A 253 -18.85 9.92 0.09
CA ILE A 253 -19.76 10.36 -0.98
C ILE A 253 -21.03 10.97 -0.35
N GLU A 254 -21.61 10.32 0.66
CA GLU A 254 -22.79 10.87 1.37
C GLU A 254 -22.49 12.24 1.99
N LEU A 255 -21.33 12.43 2.60
CA LEU A 255 -20.92 13.73 3.14
C LEU A 255 -20.66 14.75 2.05
N ALA A 256 -20.03 14.37 0.94
CA ALA A 256 -19.71 15.27 -0.17
C ALA A 256 -20.97 15.77 -0.92
N ARG A 257 -22.08 15.05 -0.85
CA ARG A 257 -23.39 15.52 -1.35
C ARG A 257 -23.92 16.69 -0.52
N ILE A 258 -23.58 16.72 0.78
CA ILE A 258 -24.05 17.73 1.73
C ILE A 258 -23.07 18.91 1.80
N ASP A 259 -21.76 18.66 1.91
CA ASP A 259 -20.72 19.68 2.00
C ASP A 259 -19.88 19.74 0.70
N ARG A 260 -20.07 20.82 -0.05
CA ARG A 260 -19.39 21.07 -1.32
C ARG A 260 -17.89 21.35 -1.19
N ARG A 261 -17.40 21.65 0.01
CA ARG A 261 -15.99 21.90 0.30
C ARG A 261 -15.16 20.61 0.36
N ILE A 262 -15.80 19.45 0.42
CA ILE A 262 -15.09 18.17 0.49
C ILE A 262 -14.44 17.88 -0.86
N VAL A 263 -13.11 17.79 -0.85
CA VAL A 263 -12.25 17.44 -2.00
C VAL A 263 -11.47 16.19 -1.67
N ALA A 264 -11.46 15.22 -2.58
CA ALA A 264 -10.73 13.96 -2.39
C ALA A 264 -9.44 13.96 -3.20
N VAL A 265 -8.33 13.62 -2.52
CA VAL A 265 -6.98 13.57 -3.10
C VAL A 265 -6.40 12.17 -2.92
N THR A 266 -5.70 11.66 -3.94
CA THR A 266 -4.93 10.41 -3.85
C THR A 266 -3.66 10.50 -4.69
N ALA A 267 -2.77 9.51 -4.54
CA ALA A 267 -1.50 9.44 -5.25
C ALA A 267 -1.39 8.16 -6.09
N GLY A 268 -2.07 8.12 -7.24
CA GLY A 268 -2.05 7.00 -8.18
C GLY A 268 -2.88 5.78 -7.75
N MET A 269 -3.79 5.94 -6.78
CA MET A 269 -4.52 4.82 -6.16
C MET A 269 -6.05 5.01 -6.11
N PRO A 270 -6.73 5.58 -7.12
CA PRO A 270 -8.16 5.88 -7.02
C PRO A 270 -9.02 4.63 -6.78
N THR A 271 -8.71 3.51 -7.43
CA THR A 271 -9.43 2.25 -7.23
C THR A 271 -9.12 1.61 -5.87
N GLY A 272 -7.85 1.60 -5.50
CA GLY A 272 -7.38 0.94 -4.28
C GLY A 272 -7.87 1.62 -3.00
N THR A 273 -8.10 2.94 -3.02
CA THR A 273 -8.64 3.73 -1.91
C THR A 273 -10.17 3.93 -2.00
N GLY A 274 -10.84 3.32 -3.00
CA GLY A 274 -12.27 3.47 -3.23
C GLY A 274 -12.69 4.82 -3.84
N LEU A 275 -11.75 5.74 -4.07
CA LEU A 275 -12.06 7.09 -4.56
C LEU A 275 -12.49 7.14 -6.04
N HIS A 276 -12.37 6.05 -6.79
CA HIS A 276 -12.93 5.96 -8.15
C HIS A 276 -14.46 6.21 -8.18
N ALA A 277 -15.19 5.78 -7.13
CA ALA A 277 -16.61 6.04 -7.02
C ALA A 277 -16.89 7.53 -6.71
N PHE A 278 -16.07 8.16 -5.85
CA PHE A 278 -16.11 9.60 -5.61
C PHE A 278 -15.81 10.40 -6.88
N GLN A 279 -14.78 10.02 -7.64
CA GLN A 279 -14.42 10.63 -8.92
C GLN A 279 -15.56 10.58 -9.94
N ALA A 280 -16.28 9.44 -9.99
CA ALA A 280 -17.40 9.27 -10.93
C ALA A 280 -18.55 10.24 -10.61
N GLU A 281 -18.80 10.57 -9.34
CA GLU A 281 -19.88 11.47 -8.93
C GLU A 281 -19.43 12.94 -8.85
N PHE A 282 -18.18 13.20 -8.46
CA PHE A 282 -17.63 14.54 -8.23
C PHE A 282 -16.29 14.76 -8.95
N PRO A 283 -16.24 14.70 -10.29
CA PRO A 283 -14.98 14.77 -11.03
C PRO A 283 -14.19 16.07 -10.78
N ASP A 284 -14.88 17.20 -10.56
CA ASP A 284 -14.26 18.51 -10.31
C ASP A 284 -13.71 18.66 -8.87
N ARG A 285 -14.00 17.70 -7.98
CA ARG A 285 -13.55 17.66 -6.58
C ARG A 285 -12.66 16.45 -6.28
N PHE A 286 -12.17 15.79 -7.32
CA PHE A 286 -11.26 14.68 -7.23
C PHE A 286 -9.92 15.03 -7.87
N ILE A 287 -8.82 14.75 -7.16
CA ILE A 287 -7.47 15.00 -7.65
C ILE A 287 -6.62 13.74 -7.45
N ASP A 288 -6.06 13.24 -8.53
CA ASP A 288 -5.00 12.23 -8.51
C ASP A 288 -3.69 12.90 -8.90
N VAL A 289 -2.73 12.93 -7.99
CA VAL A 289 -1.43 13.59 -8.20
C VAL A 289 -0.37 12.65 -8.82
N GLY A 290 -0.73 11.40 -9.13
CA GLY A 290 0.23 10.35 -9.50
C GLY A 290 1.03 9.86 -8.29
N ILE A 291 2.17 9.20 -8.51
CA ILE A 291 3.02 8.70 -7.40
C ILE A 291 3.79 9.87 -6.77
N ALA A 292 3.08 10.68 -5.98
CA ALA A 292 3.60 11.91 -5.37
C ALA A 292 2.89 12.18 -4.02
N GLU A 293 3.07 11.31 -3.05
CA GLU A 293 2.39 11.36 -1.75
C GLU A 293 2.69 12.65 -1.00
N GLN A 294 3.93 13.15 -1.06
CA GLN A 294 4.34 14.43 -0.49
C GLN A 294 3.51 15.58 -1.05
N HIS A 295 3.34 15.59 -2.39
CA HIS A 295 2.51 16.60 -3.06
C HIS A 295 1.03 16.47 -2.69
N ALA A 296 0.51 15.25 -2.55
CA ALA A 296 -0.87 15.03 -2.12
C ALA A 296 -1.17 15.66 -0.76
N VAL A 297 -0.28 15.49 0.22
CA VAL A 297 -0.45 16.05 1.56
C VAL A 297 -0.25 17.57 1.56
N ALA A 298 0.82 18.08 0.94
CA ALA A 298 1.06 19.52 0.84
C ALA A 298 -0.07 20.28 0.10
N LEU A 299 -0.58 19.70 -1.00
CA LEU A 299 -1.74 20.24 -1.74
C LEU A 299 -2.99 20.28 -0.86
N SER A 300 -3.24 19.21 -0.08
CA SER A 300 -4.37 19.15 0.85
C SER A 300 -4.25 20.20 1.96
N ALA A 301 -3.04 20.45 2.48
CA ALA A 301 -2.79 21.54 3.43
C ALA A 301 -3.13 22.91 2.82
N GLY A 302 -2.69 23.15 1.56
CA GLY A 302 -3.03 24.38 0.83
C GLY A 302 -4.54 24.57 0.60
N MET A 303 -5.26 23.51 0.29
CA MET A 303 -6.73 23.51 0.17
C MET A 303 -7.41 23.83 1.49
N ALA A 304 -6.95 23.24 2.60
CA ALA A 304 -7.49 23.52 3.92
C ALA A 304 -7.28 24.99 4.33
N LEU A 305 -6.11 25.58 3.99
CA LEU A 305 -5.86 27.02 4.17
C LEU A 305 -6.82 27.89 3.34
N ALA A 306 -7.23 27.42 2.17
CA ALA A 306 -8.20 28.10 1.31
C ALA A 306 -9.66 27.91 1.77
N GLY A 307 -9.92 27.15 2.84
CA GLY A 307 -11.24 26.91 3.40
C GLY A 307 -11.96 25.65 2.89
N GLU A 308 -11.28 24.83 2.07
CA GLU A 308 -11.80 23.53 1.65
C GLU A 308 -11.68 22.50 2.79
N ARG A 309 -12.32 21.34 2.61
CA ARG A 309 -12.30 20.20 3.53
C ARG A 309 -11.68 18.99 2.82
N PRO A 310 -10.36 18.97 2.65
CA PRO A 310 -9.71 17.90 1.91
C PRO A 310 -9.65 16.60 2.71
N VAL A 311 -9.79 15.49 1.97
CA VAL A 311 -9.36 14.15 2.42
C VAL A 311 -8.26 13.66 1.49
N VAL A 312 -7.13 13.27 2.06
CA VAL A 312 -6.06 12.59 1.34
C VAL A 312 -6.09 11.11 1.71
N ALA A 313 -6.42 10.25 0.73
CA ALA A 313 -6.51 8.81 0.93
C ALA A 313 -5.29 8.12 0.31
N LEU A 314 -4.49 7.51 1.17
CA LEU A 314 -3.23 6.84 0.83
C LEU A 314 -3.13 5.49 1.54
N TYR A 315 -2.35 4.57 0.96
CA TYR A 315 -1.98 3.37 1.70
C TYR A 315 -1.01 3.71 2.83
N SER A 316 -1.19 3.08 3.97
CA SER A 316 -0.36 3.29 5.16
C SER A 316 1.13 3.25 4.85
N THR A 317 1.60 2.23 4.11
CA THR A 317 3.02 2.12 3.75
C THR A 317 3.53 3.26 2.86
N PHE A 318 2.68 3.84 2.00
CA PHE A 318 3.09 4.92 1.10
C PHE A 318 3.01 6.30 1.75
N LEU A 319 2.15 6.47 2.75
CA LEU A 319 2.05 7.70 3.54
C LEU A 319 3.37 8.05 4.24
N GLN A 320 4.23 7.06 4.53
CA GLN A 320 5.57 7.28 5.11
C GLN A 320 6.41 8.29 4.30
N ARG A 321 6.20 8.40 2.98
CA ARG A 321 6.91 9.36 2.11
C ARG A 321 6.51 10.81 2.37
N ALA A 322 5.36 11.05 2.97
CA ALA A 322 4.80 12.38 3.23
C ALA A 322 4.87 12.79 4.71
N PHE A 323 5.65 12.08 5.53
CA PHE A 323 5.77 12.37 6.96
C PHE A 323 6.20 13.81 7.26
N ASP A 324 7.14 14.36 6.50
CA ASP A 324 7.58 15.75 6.64
C ASP A 324 6.42 16.75 6.40
N GLN A 325 5.59 16.50 5.39
CA GLN A 325 4.42 17.31 5.08
C GLN A 325 3.31 17.18 6.14
N GLU A 326 3.16 15.98 6.74
CA GLU A 326 2.28 15.84 7.91
C GLU A 326 2.72 16.72 9.08
N VAL A 327 4.05 16.77 9.34
CA VAL A 327 4.62 17.58 10.42
C VAL A 327 4.47 19.07 10.12
N HIS A 328 5.06 19.54 9.01
CA HIS A 328 5.26 20.96 8.74
C HIS A 328 4.05 21.62 8.09
N ASP A 329 3.42 20.95 7.11
CA ASP A 329 2.34 21.57 6.35
C ASP A 329 0.99 21.42 7.06
N VAL A 330 0.74 20.29 7.70
CA VAL A 330 -0.57 19.95 8.29
C VAL A 330 -0.60 20.20 9.79
N CYS A 331 0.22 19.50 10.60
CA CYS A 331 0.12 19.51 12.05
C CYS A 331 0.62 20.80 12.68
N GLN A 332 1.74 21.37 12.18
CA GLN A 332 2.27 22.61 12.69
C GLN A 332 1.31 23.78 12.48
N ASN A 333 0.57 23.76 11.39
CA ASN A 333 -0.43 24.78 11.04
C ASN A 333 -1.84 24.45 11.57
N ASP A 334 -2.01 23.31 12.23
CA ASP A 334 -3.28 22.82 12.80
C ASP A 334 -4.45 22.83 11.79
N LEU A 335 -4.21 22.28 10.61
CA LEU A 335 -5.15 22.33 9.49
C LEU A 335 -6.13 21.15 9.49
N PRO A 336 -7.41 21.38 9.18
CA PRO A 336 -8.43 20.33 9.16
C PRO A 336 -8.34 19.41 7.93
N VAL A 337 -7.21 18.75 7.77
CA VAL A 337 -6.97 17.74 6.74
C VAL A 337 -7.35 16.37 7.29
N VAL A 338 -8.21 15.64 6.58
CA VAL A 338 -8.50 14.24 6.88
C VAL A 338 -7.50 13.36 6.14
N ILE A 339 -6.71 12.59 6.88
CA ILE A 339 -5.77 11.61 6.33
C ILE A 339 -6.41 10.24 6.45
N ALA A 340 -6.94 9.71 5.35
CA ALA A 340 -7.53 8.38 5.29
C ALA A 340 -6.42 7.35 5.00
N VAL A 341 -5.99 6.66 6.06
CA VAL A 341 -4.91 5.68 6.05
C VAL A 341 -5.49 4.31 5.73
N ASP A 342 -5.63 4.01 4.45
CA ASP A 342 -6.07 2.70 3.98
C ASP A 342 -4.96 1.66 4.15
N ARG A 343 -5.31 0.41 4.37
CA ARG A 343 -4.36 -0.69 4.59
C ARG A 343 -3.49 -0.49 5.83
N ALA A 344 -4.05 0.09 6.90
CA ALA A 344 -3.39 0.12 8.20
C ALA A 344 -3.34 -1.30 8.78
N GLY A 345 -2.16 -1.73 9.24
CA GLY A 345 -1.93 -3.07 9.76
C GLY A 345 -1.47 -4.07 8.69
N LEU A 346 -1.90 -5.32 8.83
CA LEU A 346 -1.53 -6.41 7.93
C LEU A 346 -2.35 -6.35 6.63
N VAL A 347 -1.66 -6.44 5.49
CA VAL A 347 -2.28 -6.43 4.15
C VAL A 347 -2.15 -7.76 3.40
N GLY A 348 -1.28 -8.64 3.87
CA GLY A 348 -1.18 -10.02 3.41
C GLY A 348 -0.57 -10.17 2.02
N GLU A 349 -1.39 -10.42 1.03
CA GLU A 349 -1.00 -10.81 -0.33
C GLU A 349 -0.24 -9.73 -1.10
N ASP A 350 -0.36 -8.46 -0.72
CA ASP A 350 0.39 -7.36 -1.33
C ASP A 350 1.89 -7.39 -0.93
N GLY A 351 2.25 -8.20 0.06
CA GLY A 351 3.63 -8.54 0.45
C GLY A 351 4.29 -7.55 1.39
N THR A 352 5.57 -7.81 1.68
CA THR A 352 6.38 -7.14 2.70
C THR A 352 6.42 -5.61 2.57
N SER A 353 6.47 -5.10 1.34
CA SER A 353 6.54 -3.65 1.06
C SER A 353 5.22 -2.90 1.29
N HIS A 354 4.11 -3.62 1.49
CA HIS A 354 2.78 -3.04 1.62
C HIS A 354 2.20 -3.12 3.03
N GLN A 355 2.87 -3.82 3.96
CA GLN A 355 2.41 -3.93 5.36
C GLN A 355 2.35 -2.55 6.01
N GLY A 356 1.16 -2.18 6.52
CA GLY A 356 0.85 -0.86 7.07
C GLY A 356 1.20 -0.72 8.56
N MET A 357 2.39 -1.17 8.97
CA MET A 357 2.72 -1.36 10.38
C MET A 357 3.41 -0.16 11.06
N PHE A 358 3.87 0.85 10.31
CA PHE A 358 4.72 1.92 10.85
C PHE A 358 4.02 3.28 10.98
N THR A 359 2.88 3.51 10.33
CA THR A 359 2.23 4.83 10.30
C THR A 359 1.77 5.29 11.68
N LEU A 360 1.17 4.39 12.48
CA LEU A 360 0.72 4.76 13.82
C LEU A 360 1.87 5.24 14.72
N PRO A 361 3.00 4.53 14.86
CA PRO A 361 4.14 4.99 15.64
C PRO A 361 4.72 6.33 15.19
N THR A 362 4.71 6.63 13.90
CA THR A 362 5.23 7.90 13.37
C THR A 362 4.27 9.07 13.60
N GLN A 363 2.97 8.84 13.50
CA GLN A 363 1.96 9.88 13.70
C GLN A 363 1.65 10.18 15.17
N ARG A 364 1.75 9.19 16.07
CA ARG A 364 1.41 9.37 17.49
C ARG A 364 2.11 10.54 18.18
N PRO A 365 3.40 10.84 17.94
CA PRO A 365 4.06 12.00 18.54
C PRO A 365 3.63 13.36 17.96
N LEU A 366 2.97 13.42 16.78
CA LEU A 366 2.66 14.69 16.10
C LEU A 366 1.66 15.54 16.91
N PRO A 367 1.97 16.81 17.24
CA PRO A 367 1.01 17.72 17.87
C PRO A 367 -0.24 17.90 17.00
N ASN A 368 -1.37 18.24 17.62
CA ASN A 368 -2.66 18.51 16.98
C ASN A 368 -3.33 17.34 16.25
N MET A 369 -2.57 16.30 15.87
CA MET A 369 -3.09 15.14 15.15
C MET A 369 -4.05 14.31 16.03
N ILE A 370 -5.28 14.13 15.57
CA ILE A 370 -6.24 13.16 16.13
C ILE A 370 -6.04 11.84 15.36
N ILE A 371 -5.93 10.71 16.08
CA ILE A 371 -5.70 9.40 15.47
C ILE A 371 -6.76 8.43 15.95
N ALA A 372 -7.55 7.89 15.02
CA ALA A 372 -8.62 6.94 15.31
C ALA A 372 -8.54 5.70 14.42
N SER A 373 -9.05 4.58 14.93
CA SER A 373 -9.28 3.35 14.16
C SER A 373 -10.58 2.69 14.60
N PRO A 374 -11.48 2.32 13.67
CA PRO A 374 -12.77 1.73 13.98
C PRO A 374 -12.64 0.27 14.43
N LYS A 375 -13.50 -0.19 15.34
CA LYS A 375 -13.64 -1.60 15.69
C LYS A 375 -14.32 -2.42 14.58
N ASP A 376 -15.21 -1.77 13.81
CA ASP A 376 -16.00 -2.38 12.75
C ASP A 376 -16.33 -1.36 11.64
N GLU A 377 -16.95 -1.82 10.55
CA GLU A 377 -17.30 -0.99 9.39
C GLU A 377 -18.37 0.07 9.71
N GLN A 378 -19.21 -0.16 10.71
CA GLN A 378 -20.22 0.82 11.12
C GLN A 378 -19.58 1.96 11.93
N GLU A 379 -18.63 1.65 12.81
CA GLU A 379 -17.86 2.66 13.52
C GLU A 379 -16.96 3.46 12.55
N LEU A 380 -16.44 2.82 11.48
CA LEU A 380 -15.73 3.54 10.42
C LEU A 380 -16.57 4.68 9.83
N ARG A 381 -17.82 4.40 9.47
CA ARG A 381 -18.71 5.42 8.92
C ARG A 381 -18.94 6.58 9.91
N SER A 382 -19.09 6.27 11.18
CA SER A 382 -19.20 7.29 12.24
C SER A 382 -17.91 8.10 12.39
N LEU A 383 -16.74 7.46 12.32
CA LEU A 383 -15.45 8.15 12.39
C LEU A 383 -15.18 9.03 11.16
N VAL A 384 -15.65 8.64 9.96
CA VAL A 384 -15.58 9.51 8.77
C VAL A 384 -16.36 10.81 9.02
N ARG A 385 -17.60 10.74 9.54
CA ARG A 385 -18.37 11.94 9.92
C ARG A 385 -17.67 12.76 10.99
N THR A 386 -17.13 12.07 11.99
CA THR A 386 -16.40 12.71 13.09
C THR A 386 -15.18 13.47 12.58
N ALA A 387 -14.41 12.90 11.66
CA ALA A 387 -13.23 13.53 11.08
C ALA A 387 -13.58 14.84 10.35
N PHE A 388 -14.65 14.84 9.56
CA PHE A 388 -15.08 16.06 8.85
C PHE A 388 -15.78 17.08 9.78
N ALA A 389 -16.14 16.72 10.99
CA ALA A 389 -16.68 17.65 11.99
C ALA A 389 -15.58 18.38 12.78
N GLN A 390 -14.30 17.98 12.66
CA GLN A 390 -13.19 18.58 13.41
C GLN A 390 -12.56 19.76 12.70
N SER A 391 -11.90 20.64 13.49
CA SER A 391 -11.05 21.73 13.00
C SER A 391 -9.55 21.42 13.04
N HIS A 392 -9.18 20.22 13.51
CA HIS A 392 -7.81 19.72 13.66
C HIS A 392 -7.51 18.64 12.63
N PRO A 393 -6.22 18.34 12.35
CA PRO A 393 -5.85 17.19 11.52
C PRO A 393 -6.39 15.89 12.09
N PHE A 394 -6.93 15.04 11.23
CA PHE A 394 -7.52 13.77 11.64
C PHE A 394 -6.98 12.62 10.80
N SER A 395 -6.28 11.68 11.42
CA SER A 395 -5.79 10.46 10.79
C SER A 395 -6.72 9.28 11.12
N LEU A 396 -7.35 8.71 10.09
CA LEU A 396 -8.30 7.61 10.20
C LEU A 396 -7.69 6.33 9.63
N HIS A 397 -7.33 5.40 10.50
CA HIS A 397 -6.69 4.13 10.16
C HIS A 397 -7.72 3.02 9.98
N TYR A 398 -7.71 2.32 8.84
CA TYR A 398 -8.56 1.16 8.61
C TYR A 398 -7.87 0.11 7.72
N PRO A 399 -8.20 -1.19 7.92
CA PRO A 399 -7.54 -2.27 7.20
C PRO A 399 -8.11 -2.47 5.79
N ARG A 400 -7.44 -3.33 5.02
CA ARG A 400 -7.95 -3.85 3.75
C ARG A 400 -9.06 -4.89 3.91
N ASP A 401 -9.20 -5.47 5.09
CA ASP A 401 -10.08 -6.60 5.40
C ASP A 401 -11.54 -6.36 4.97
N PRO A 402 -12.33 -7.41 4.71
CA PRO A 402 -13.78 -7.31 4.70
C PRO A 402 -14.30 -6.87 6.08
N GLY A 403 -15.44 -6.19 6.10
CA GLY A 403 -16.16 -5.90 7.34
C GLY A 403 -16.62 -7.17 8.05
N PHE A 404 -17.12 -7.02 9.26
CA PHE A 404 -17.71 -8.13 10.05
C PHE A 404 -19.17 -8.43 9.67
N GLY A 405 -19.79 -7.61 8.82
CA GLY A 405 -21.21 -7.73 8.45
C GLY A 405 -22.14 -7.23 9.55
N VAL A 406 -21.70 -6.24 10.33
CA VAL A 406 -22.57 -5.67 11.38
C VAL A 406 -23.75 -4.91 10.77
N PRO A 407 -24.95 -4.90 11.42
CA PRO A 407 -26.11 -4.19 10.91
C PRO A 407 -25.84 -2.72 10.67
N GLU A 408 -26.25 -2.20 9.50
CA GLU A 408 -26.15 -0.78 9.20
C GLU A 408 -27.01 0.05 10.16
N ARG A 409 -26.41 1.13 10.66
CA ARG A 409 -27.08 2.15 11.48
C ARG A 409 -26.77 3.52 10.89
N THR A 410 -27.55 4.53 11.29
CA THR A 410 -27.23 5.92 10.98
C THR A 410 -25.89 6.28 11.63
N PRO A 411 -24.88 6.71 10.86
CA PRO A 411 -23.60 7.10 11.44
C PRO A 411 -23.74 8.35 12.32
N GLU A 412 -23.05 8.37 13.45
CA GLU A 412 -23.05 9.45 14.44
C GLU A 412 -21.71 10.17 14.48
N ILE A 413 -21.68 11.42 14.91
CA ILE A 413 -20.44 12.12 15.27
C ILE A 413 -20.04 11.63 16.66
N LEU A 414 -18.88 10.98 16.76
CA LEU A 414 -18.38 10.42 18.00
C LEU A 414 -17.55 11.46 18.77
N PRO A 415 -17.65 11.52 20.11
CA PRO A 415 -16.82 12.43 20.88
C PRO A 415 -15.34 12.03 20.79
N ILE A 416 -14.48 13.04 20.63
CA ILE A 416 -13.03 12.83 20.48
C ILE A 416 -12.42 12.32 21.80
N GLY A 417 -11.56 11.31 21.70
CA GLY A 417 -10.86 10.73 22.83
C GLY A 417 -11.74 9.89 23.76
N VAL A 418 -12.92 9.45 23.30
CA VAL A 418 -13.84 8.63 24.10
C VAL A 418 -13.87 7.20 23.55
N GLY A 419 -13.48 6.25 24.40
CA GLY A 419 -13.54 4.81 24.15
C GLY A 419 -14.91 4.20 24.45
N GLU A 420 -14.98 2.86 24.39
CA GLU A 420 -16.21 2.10 24.61
C GLU A 420 -15.90 0.80 25.36
N VAL A 421 -16.61 0.53 26.46
CA VAL A 421 -16.55 -0.76 27.16
C VAL A 421 -17.40 -1.77 26.39
N LEU A 422 -16.78 -2.82 25.88
CA LEU A 422 -17.47 -3.90 25.16
C LEU A 422 -17.93 -5.01 26.09
N SER A 423 -17.16 -5.29 27.14
CA SER A 423 -17.53 -6.21 28.21
C SER A 423 -16.80 -5.87 29.51
N GLU A 424 -17.49 -6.08 30.64
CA GLU A 424 -16.91 -5.91 31.97
C GLU A 424 -16.08 -7.14 32.39
N GLY A 425 -15.08 -6.95 33.24
CA GLY A 425 -14.28 -8.00 33.85
C GLY A 425 -13.47 -7.49 35.01
N ASN A 426 -13.10 -8.37 35.96
CA ASN A 426 -12.54 -7.95 37.25
C ASN A 426 -11.01 -8.20 37.37
N GLU A 427 -10.41 -9.08 36.55
CA GLU A 427 -9.03 -9.52 36.76
C GLU A 427 -8.09 -9.07 35.63
N ILE A 428 -8.58 -9.14 34.39
CA ILE A 428 -7.81 -8.80 33.19
C ILE A 428 -8.60 -7.75 32.41
N LEU A 429 -7.89 -6.76 31.85
CA LEU A 429 -8.45 -5.81 30.89
C LEU A 429 -7.72 -5.96 29.55
N ILE A 430 -8.48 -6.19 28.48
CA ILE A 430 -8.00 -6.12 27.09
C ILE A 430 -8.42 -4.77 26.52
N VAL A 431 -7.47 -3.99 26.01
CA VAL A 431 -7.72 -2.68 25.36
C VAL A 431 -7.26 -2.77 23.91
N GLY A 432 -8.20 -2.78 22.97
CA GLY A 432 -7.90 -2.91 21.54
C GLY A 432 -7.99 -1.58 20.80
N PHE A 433 -7.10 -1.39 19.81
CA PHE A 433 -7.14 -0.27 18.87
C PHE A 433 -7.35 -0.81 17.46
N GLY A 434 -8.50 -0.48 16.87
CA GLY A 434 -8.93 -0.97 15.57
C GLY A 434 -9.63 -2.34 15.61
N PRO A 435 -9.87 -2.99 14.46
CA PRO A 435 -10.67 -4.21 14.34
C PRO A 435 -10.11 -5.42 15.11
N ILE A 436 -8.85 -5.40 15.50
CA ILE A 436 -8.22 -6.44 16.32
C ILE A 436 -8.92 -6.61 17.68
N VAL A 437 -9.69 -5.59 18.15
CA VAL A 437 -10.44 -5.68 19.40
C VAL A 437 -11.44 -6.83 19.38
N GLU A 438 -12.01 -7.17 18.23
CA GLU A 438 -12.93 -8.32 18.10
C GLU A 438 -12.21 -9.65 18.38
N ARG A 439 -10.94 -9.78 17.92
CA ARG A 439 -10.10 -10.93 18.29
C ARG A 439 -9.77 -10.96 19.77
N GLY A 440 -9.61 -9.78 20.38
CA GLY A 440 -9.50 -9.62 21.82
C GLY A 440 -10.75 -10.09 22.56
N ARG A 441 -11.95 -9.79 22.05
CA ARG A 441 -13.24 -10.26 22.61
C ARG A 441 -13.34 -11.79 22.56
N GLN A 442 -12.98 -12.39 21.43
CA GLN A 442 -12.93 -13.84 21.28
C GLN A 442 -11.87 -14.49 22.20
N ALA A 443 -10.72 -13.84 22.37
CA ALA A 443 -9.69 -14.30 23.31
C ALA A 443 -10.19 -14.23 24.77
N ALA A 444 -10.96 -13.21 25.14
CA ALA A 444 -11.60 -13.10 26.45
C ALA A 444 -12.56 -14.27 26.71
N GLU A 445 -13.34 -14.70 25.71
CA GLU A 445 -14.19 -15.89 25.80
C GLU A 445 -13.39 -17.19 26.04
N LEU A 446 -12.21 -17.31 25.41
CA LEU A 446 -11.31 -18.43 25.62
C LEU A 446 -10.74 -18.44 27.05
N LEU A 447 -10.36 -17.28 27.57
CA LEU A 447 -9.83 -17.12 28.93
C LEU A 447 -10.93 -17.30 29.99
N ALA A 448 -12.18 -16.95 29.69
CA ALA A 448 -13.30 -17.18 30.59
C ALA A 448 -13.53 -18.69 30.85
N LYS A 449 -13.25 -19.57 29.87
CA LYS A 449 -13.29 -21.02 30.06
C LYS A 449 -12.22 -21.52 31.04
N ASP A 450 -11.14 -20.76 31.21
CA ASP A 450 -10.08 -21.05 32.19
C ASP A 450 -10.41 -20.43 33.58
N GLY A 451 -11.58 -19.79 33.73
CA GLY A 451 -12.05 -19.18 34.97
C GLY A 451 -11.63 -17.71 35.17
N TRP A 452 -11.05 -17.05 34.15
CA TRP A 452 -10.64 -15.64 34.23
C TRP A 452 -11.81 -14.68 33.97
N SER A 453 -11.90 -13.61 34.76
CA SER A 453 -12.84 -12.51 34.55
C SER A 453 -12.16 -11.43 33.70
N VAL A 454 -12.51 -11.34 32.40
CA VAL A 454 -11.82 -10.51 31.40
C VAL A 454 -12.75 -9.41 30.89
N GLY A 455 -12.37 -8.15 31.09
CA GLY A 455 -12.99 -6.98 30.45
C GLY A 455 -12.36 -6.69 29.11
N VAL A 456 -13.14 -6.12 28.19
CA VAL A 456 -12.70 -5.71 26.85
C VAL A 456 -13.15 -4.29 26.58
N LEU A 457 -12.21 -3.46 26.13
CA LEU A 457 -12.39 -2.05 25.82
C LEU A 457 -11.93 -1.77 24.38
N ASN A 458 -12.81 -1.10 23.60
CA ASN A 458 -12.45 -0.48 22.33
C ASN A 458 -11.90 0.92 22.61
N ALA A 459 -10.59 1.11 22.40
CA ALA A 459 -9.97 2.42 22.63
C ALA A 459 -10.44 3.47 21.63
N ARG A 460 -10.79 3.06 20.42
CA ARG A 460 -11.23 3.92 19.29
C ARG A 460 -10.17 4.96 18.89
N TYR A 461 -9.53 5.64 19.85
CA TYR A 461 -8.51 6.65 19.62
C TYR A 461 -7.15 6.21 20.19
N ALA A 462 -6.10 6.34 19.37
CA ALA A 462 -4.73 6.27 19.85
C ALA A 462 -4.25 7.65 20.32
N LYS A 463 -4.89 8.72 19.82
CA LYS A 463 -4.63 10.11 20.20
C LYS A 463 -5.86 11.00 19.95
N PRO A 464 -6.36 11.71 20.98
CA PRO A 464 -6.01 11.49 22.38
C PRO A 464 -6.53 10.15 22.90
N LEU A 465 -5.83 9.55 23.86
CA LEU A 465 -6.33 8.38 24.60
C LEU A 465 -7.48 8.79 25.52
N ASP A 466 -8.46 7.90 25.70
CA ASP A 466 -9.42 8.01 26.79
C ASP A 466 -8.74 7.64 28.13
N ARG A 467 -8.00 8.61 28.66
CA ARG A 467 -7.18 8.43 29.87
C ARG A 467 -8.05 7.99 31.06
N GLN A 468 -9.21 8.63 31.22
CA GLN A 468 -10.10 8.36 32.35
C GLN A 468 -10.67 6.94 32.26
N LEU A 469 -11.25 6.57 31.11
CA LEU A 469 -11.85 5.26 30.92
C LEU A 469 -10.82 4.13 31.07
N ILE A 470 -9.64 4.27 30.43
CA ILE A 470 -8.57 3.26 30.52
C ILE A 470 -8.12 3.07 31.96
N LEU A 471 -7.90 4.16 32.70
CA LEU A 471 -7.45 4.10 34.09
C LEU A 471 -8.53 3.54 35.02
N ASP A 472 -9.79 3.97 34.88
CA ASP A 472 -10.90 3.46 35.69
C ASP A 472 -11.08 1.96 35.49
N GLN A 473 -11.04 1.51 34.24
CA GLN A 473 -11.13 0.10 33.89
C GLN A 473 -9.88 -0.72 34.30
N ALA A 474 -8.70 -0.11 34.35
CA ALA A 474 -7.45 -0.78 34.76
C ALA A 474 -7.32 -0.89 36.28
N ARG A 475 -8.02 -0.07 37.06
CA ARG A 475 -7.92 -0.01 38.52
C ARG A 475 -8.18 -1.38 39.17
N GLY A 476 -7.20 -1.86 39.93
CA GLY A 476 -7.27 -3.14 40.65
C GLY A 476 -7.19 -4.39 39.77
N LYS A 477 -6.97 -4.27 38.46
CA LYS A 477 -6.72 -5.42 37.58
C LYS A 477 -5.32 -5.99 37.82
N LYS A 478 -5.17 -7.28 37.58
CA LYS A 478 -3.87 -7.97 37.62
C LYS A 478 -3.05 -7.70 36.36
N LEU A 479 -3.74 -7.65 35.20
CA LEU A 479 -3.13 -7.54 33.90
C LEU A 479 -3.97 -6.63 32.97
N LEU A 480 -3.30 -5.66 32.36
CA LEU A 480 -3.81 -4.89 31.24
C LEU A 480 -3.08 -5.35 29.97
N VAL A 481 -3.82 -5.71 28.94
CA VAL A 481 -3.28 -6.17 27.64
C VAL A 481 -3.72 -5.20 26.56
N THR A 482 -2.79 -4.63 25.83
CA THR A 482 -3.11 -3.80 24.65
C THR A 482 -3.01 -4.62 23.38
N LEU A 483 -3.90 -4.37 22.42
CA LEU A 483 -3.93 -5.03 21.11
C LEU A 483 -3.86 -4.01 20.00
N GLU A 484 -2.94 -4.21 19.05
CA GLU A 484 -2.75 -3.39 17.86
C GLU A 484 -2.20 -4.18 16.68
N GLU A 485 -2.53 -3.82 15.45
CA GLU A 485 -1.90 -4.34 14.22
C GLU A 485 -0.83 -3.35 13.70
N SER A 486 -0.07 -2.72 14.58
CA SER A 486 1.12 -1.93 14.28
C SER A 486 2.33 -2.46 15.05
N VAL A 487 3.53 -1.95 14.76
CA VAL A 487 4.70 -2.29 15.57
C VAL A 487 4.50 -1.79 17.00
N VAL A 488 4.86 -2.66 17.95
CA VAL A 488 4.67 -2.37 19.40
C VAL A 488 5.49 -1.20 19.91
N THR A 489 6.64 -0.91 19.25
CA THR A 489 7.51 0.21 19.63
C THR A 489 6.91 1.53 19.14
N GLY A 490 6.56 2.40 20.08
CA GLY A 490 5.94 3.70 19.80
C GLY A 490 4.47 3.63 19.36
N GLY A 491 3.87 2.44 19.24
CA GLY A 491 2.49 2.22 18.86
C GLY A 491 1.47 2.57 19.94
N PHE A 492 0.24 2.06 19.77
CA PHE A 492 -0.87 2.28 20.70
C PHE A 492 -0.55 1.77 22.10
N GLY A 493 -0.05 0.53 22.21
CA GLY A 493 0.27 -0.08 23.50
C GLY A 493 1.37 0.66 24.26
N ALA A 494 2.33 1.25 23.55
CA ALA A 494 3.34 2.11 24.17
C ALA A 494 2.69 3.34 24.83
N GLY A 495 1.70 3.97 24.19
CA GLY A 495 0.96 5.10 24.75
C GLY A 495 0.14 4.73 25.99
N VAL A 496 -0.47 3.54 25.99
CA VAL A 496 -1.19 3.05 27.18
C VAL A 496 -0.21 2.72 28.30
N LEU A 497 0.97 2.16 28.00
CA LEU A 497 2.00 1.93 29.00
C LEU A 497 2.50 3.23 29.62
N GLU A 498 2.78 4.28 28.81
CA GLU A 498 3.13 5.61 29.28
C GLU A 498 2.07 6.17 30.23
N LEU A 499 0.79 6.04 29.87
CA LEU A 499 -0.34 6.46 30.70
C LEU A 499 -0.40 5.74 32.06
N VAL A 500 -0.24 4.41 32.06
CA VAL A 500 -0.30 3.61 33.30
C VAL A 500 0.91 3.91 34.20
N GLU A 501 2.10 4.10 33.63
CA GLU A 501 3.30 4.45 34.42
C GLU A 501 3.16 5.84 35.06
N GLU A 502 2.60 6.81 34.33
CA GLU A 502 2.28 8.14 34.88
C GLU A 502 1.28 8.04 36.03
N ALA A 503 0.21 7.26 35.86
CA ALA A 503 -0.79 7.03 36.91
C ALA A 503 -0.21 6.28 38.12
N ARG A 504 0.71 5.35 37.91
CA ARG A 504 1.37 4.58 38.98
C ARG A 504 2.17 5.46 39.95
N VAL A 505 2.71 6.57 39.46
CA VAL A 505 3.41 7.56 40.31
C VAL A 505 2.41 8.31 41.19
N ALA A 506 1.20 8.60 40.66
CA ALA A 506 0.20 9.42 41.33
C ALA A 506 -0.72 8.62 42.28
N ASP A 507 -1.03 7.35 41.95
CA ASP A 507 -2.01 6.53 42.70
C ASP A 507 -1.50 5.09 42.86
N GLN A 508 -1.44 4.62 44.13
CA GLN A 508 -1.02 3.28 44.46
C GLN A 508 -1.92 2.17 43.89
N ALA A 509 -3.15 2.48 43.50
CA ALA A 509 -4.07 1.52 42.91
C ALA A 509 -3.57 0.91 41.58
N TYR A 510 -2.63 1.57 40.91
CA TYR A 510 -2.04 1.08 39.66
C TYR A 510 -0.69 0.39 39.85
N ARG A 511 -0.16 0.33 41.08
CA ARG A 511 1.19 -0.21 41.38
C ARG A 511 1.36 -1.64 40.88
N ASP A 512 0.34 -2.47 41.06
CA ASP A 512 0.39 -3.91 40.76
C ASP A 512 -0.20 -4.26 39.36
N VAL A 513 -0.66 -3.25 38.59
CA VAL A 513 -1.17 -3.46 37.24
C VAL A 513 -0.01 -3.75 36.29
N THR A 514 0.10 -4.97 35.82
CA THR A 514 1.07 -5.32 34.78
C THR A 514 0.52 -4.95 33.40
N VAL A 515 1.31 -4.29 32.56
CA VAL A 515 0.93 -3.98 31.17
C VAL A 515 1.65 -4.94 30.22
N ARG A 516 0.89 -5.61 29.37
CA ARG A 516 1.41 -6.45 28.27
C ARG A 516 0.97 -5.87 26.95
N ILE A 517 1.94 -5.49 26.11
CA ILE A 517 1.69 -5.02 24.75
C ILE A 517 1.70 -6.23 23.81
N VAL A 518 0.64 -6.38 22.99
CA VAL A 518 0.49 -7.40 21.96
C VAL A 518 0.26 -6.71 20.62
N GLY A 519 1.18 -6.88 19.71
CA GLY A 519 1.17 -6.28 18.38
C GLY A 519 2.29 -6.87 17.52
N ILE A 520 2.62 -6.20 16.42
CA ILE A 520 3.67 -6.65 15.51
C ILE A 520 5.05 -6.39 16.15
N PRO A 521 5.95 -7.40 16.23
CA PRO A 521 7.30 -7.19 16.71
C PRO A 521 8.08 -6.18 15.86
N ALA A 522 8.92 -5.35 16.50
CA ALA A 522 9.69 -4.30 15.82
C ALA A 522 11.04 -4.78 15.27
N ASP A 523 11.40 -6.04 15.47
CA ASP A 523 12.70 -6.63 15.12
C ASP A 523 12.73 -7.29 13.73
N LYS A 524 11.60 -7.30 13.02
CA LYS A 524 11.48 -7.90 11.68
C LYS A 524 10.38 -7.25 10.83
N PHE A 525 10.56 -7.32 9.52
CA PHE A 525 9.48 -7.05 8.56
C PHE A 525 8.56 -8.27 8.46
N VAL A 526 7.28 -8.02 8.18
CA VAL A 526 6.29 -9.08 7.99
C VAL A 526 6.30 -9.52 6.53
N ASP A 527 6.39 -10.82 6.32
CA ASP A 527 6.45 -11.43 5.01
C ASP A 527 5.11 -11.43 4.26
N HIS A 528 5.12 -11.93 3.04
CA HIS A 528 3.97 -12.21 2.22
C HIS A 528 3.18 -13.43 2.76
N GLY A 529 1.86 -13.39 2.68
CA GLY A 529 0.97 -14.48 3.08
C GLY A 529 -0.48 -14.04 3.14
N SER A 530 -1.43 -14.92 3.43
CA SER A 530 -2.78 -14.47 3.74
C SER A 530 -2.79 -13.73 5.08
N VAL A 531 -3.69 -12.75 5.24
CA VAL A 531 -3.78 -11.98 6.49
C VAL A 531 -4.01 -12.89 7.69
N ASP A 532 -4.84 -13.93 7.55
CA ASP A 532 -5.12 -14.88 8.63
C ASP A 532 -3.91 -15.74 8.98
N ASP A 533 -3.08 -16.14 8.00
CA ASP A 533 -1.82 -16.84 8.24
C ASP A 533 -0.81 -15.94 8.97
N LEU A 534 -0.68 -14.69 8.53
CA LEU A 534 0.18 -13.72 9.17
C LEU A 534 -0.24 -13.43 10.61
N ARG A 535 -1.56 -13.30 10.88
CA ARG A 535 -2.07 -13.16 12.24
C ARG A 535 -1.75 -14.39 13.11
N ARG A 536 -1.90 -15.61 12.57
CA ARG A 536 -1.51 -16.84 13.29
C ARG A 536 0.00 -16.88 13.57
N LEU A 537 0.81 -16.57 12.56
CA LEU A 537 2.28 -16.53 12.70
C LEU A 537 2.74 -15.50 13.75
N LEU A 538 2.11 -14.34 13.79
CA LEU A 538 2.38 -13.27 14.74
C LEU A 538 1.63 -13.44 16.07
N ARG A 539 0.79 -14.49 16.19
CA ARG A 539 -0.05 -14.78 17.35
C ARG A 539 -1.02 -13.65 17.69
N LEU A 540 -1.53 -12.96 16.64
CA LEU A 540 -2.53 -11.89 16.71
C LEU A 540 -3.96 -12.40 16.41
N ASP A 541 -4.13 -13.68 16.15
CA ASP A 541 -5.43 -14.36 16.17
C ASP A 541 -5.91 -14.58 17.62
N SER A 542 -7.19 -14.87 17.79
CA SER A 542 -7.80 -15.00 19.12
C SER A 542 -7.15 -16.06 20.00
N ALA A 543 -6.74 -17.19 19.40
CA ALA A 543 -6.03 -18.25 20.10
C ALA A 543 -4.61 -17.84 20.52
N GLY A 544 -3.88 -17.18 19.64
CA GLY A 544 -2.56 -16.65 19.87
C GLY A 544 -2.54 -15.56 20.95
N ILE A 545 -3.52 -14.64 20.92
CA ILE A 545 -3.71 -13.60 21.95
C ILE A 545 -3.98 -14.28 23.32
N ALA A 546 -4.93 -15.21 23.39
CA ALA A 546 -5.23 -15.92 24.63
C ALA A 546 -4.02 -16.70 25.16
N ALA A 547 -3.22 -17.34 24.28
CA ALA A 547 -1.99 -18.04 24.67
C ALA A 547 -0.94 -17.08 25.23
N GLN A 548 -0.70 -15.92 24.63
CA GLN A 548 0.22 -14.90 25.15
C GLN A 548 -0.21 -14.38 26.53
N ILE A 549 -1.52 -14.21 26.74
CA ILE A 549 -2.07 -13.81 28.04
C ILE A 549 -1.83 -14.90 29.08
N ARG A 550 -2.12 -16.19 28.77
CA ARG A 550 -1.83 -17.33 29.66
C ARG A 550 -0.36 -17.42 30.05
N GLU A 551 0.54 -17.27 29.08
CA GLU A 551 2.00 -17.26 29.32
C GLU A 551 2.42 -16.12 30.26
N THR A 552 1.82 -14.93 30.08
CA THR A 552 2.09 -13.78 30.93
C THR A 552 1.61 -14.03 32.36
N LEU A 553 0.39 -14.52 32.54
CA LEU A 553 -0.19 -14.86 33.86
C LEU A 553 0.62 -15.96 34.55
N ALA A 554 1.07 -16.98 33.83
CA ALA A 554 1.90 -18.03 34.37
C ALA A 554 3.26 -17.49 34.86
N ARG A 555 3.90 -16.58 34.11
CA ARG A 555 5.14 -15.89 34.54
C ARG A 555 4.91 -15.02 35.77
N MET A 556 3.76 -14.38 35.89
CA MET A 556 3.36 -13.61 37.08
C MET A 556 2.98 -14.51 38.27
N ARG A 557 2.85 -15.81 38.08
CA ARG A 557 2.36 -16.79 39.06
C ARG A 557 0.99 -16.45 39.65
N VAL A 558 0.08 -15.98 38.79
CA VAL A 558 -1.27 -15.57 39.16
C VAL A 558 -2.28 -16.63 38.68
N THR A 559 -3.25 -16.93 39.53
CA THR A 559 -4.37 -17.85 39.27
C THR A 559 -5.70 -17.10 39.30
N PRO A 560 -6.76 -17.60 38.61
CA PRO A 560 -8.10 -17.02 38.67
C PRO A 560 -8.61 -16.96 40.13
N ALA A 561 -9.36 -15.90 40.47
CA ALA A 561 -9.94 -15.73 41.81
C ALA A 561 -10.94 -16.84 42.20
N GLY A 562 -11.56 -17.49 41.18
CA GLY A 562 -12.48 -18.60 41.35
C GLY A 562 -11.85 -19.99 41.44
N ALA A 563 -10.53 -20.11 41.26
CA ALA A 563 -9.85 -21.40 41.40
C ALA A 563 -9.82 -21.79 42.88
N ASN A 564 -10.77 -22.60 43.33
CA ASN A 564 -10.72 -23.24 44.64
C ASN A 564 -9.38 -23.97 44.75
N VAL A 565 -8.55 -23.54 45.70
CA VAL A 565 -7.44 -24.30 46.19
C VAL A 565 -8.07 -25.55 46.84
N GLN A 566 -8.29 -26.61 46.04
CA GLN A 566 -8.33 -27.94 46.63
C GLN A 566 -6.91 -28.21 47.14
N THR A 567 -6.64 -27.71 48.33
CA THR A 567 -5.51 -28.17 49.12
C THR A 567 -5.63 -29.69 49.20
N ALA A 568 -4.72 -30.34 48.52
CA ALA A 568 -4.48 -31.77 48.75
C ALA A 568 -4.18 -31.98 50.23
N ASN A 569 -5.24 -32.30 50.97
CA ASN A 569 -5.15 -32.81 52.31
C ASN A 569 -4.67 -34.26 52.19
N THR A 570 -3.38 -34.44 51.81
CA THR A 570 -2.73 -35.72 51.93
C THR A 570 -2.60 -35.99 53.43
N GLY A 571 -3.47 -36.86 53.88
CA GLY A 571 -3.57 -37.36 55.23
C GLY A 571 -2.21 -37.70 55.82
N ARG A 572 -1.85 -37.06 56.95
CA ARG A 572 -0.92 -37.63 57.90
C ARG A 572 -1.58 -38.88 58.48
N SER A 573 -1.21 -40.02 57.92
CA SER A 573 -1.43 -41.32 58.58
C SER A 573 -0.72 -41.29 59.92
N ALA A 574 -1.51 -41.39 61.01
CA ALA A 574 -0.97 -41.62 62.35
C ALA A 574 -0.27 -42.98 62.37
N ALA A 575 0.99 -43.01 62.76
CA ALA A 575 1.71 -44.24 63.09
C ALA A 575 1.12 -44.85 64.38
N PRO A 576 0.91 -46.19 64.45
CA PRO A 576 0.48 -46.81 65.70
C PRO A 576 1.62 -46.86 66.66
N SER A 577 1.30 -46.47 67.95
CA SER A 577 2.15 -46.68 69.13
C SER A 577 2.23 -48.17 69.48
N VAL A 578 3.43 -48.69 69.63
CA VAL A 578 3.82 -49.76 70.59
C VAL A 578 5.08 -49.28 71.28
#